data_a7b554b13acc29c0dec0de8a399183af
#
_entry.id   a7b554b13acc29c0dec0de8a399183af
#
_cell.length_a   1.000
_cell.length_b   1.000
_cell.length_c   1.000
_cell.angle_alpha   90.00
_cell.angle_beta   90.00
_cell.angle_gamma   90.00
#
_symmetry.space_group_name_H-M   'P 1'
#
loop_
_entity.id
_entity.type
_entity.pdbx_description
1 polymer ?
#
loop_
_entity_poly.entity_id
_entity_poly.type
_entity_poly.pdbx_seq_one_letter_code
_entity_poly.pdbx_strand_id
1 'polypeptide(L)'
;MGNSGLAFQQEKDYVERMLKLGAEGFIIQSTYRFGMLAGDLEKKKKPIVYLDAKPYDFKGRYVKSNNYDCVYQVITECIKKGYEDFLMISDGEAAISVGFENTQGYKDALQDACRDGGTQYLQDGVKSAQVYGMLKEKVDLSRKTLIYVASPGQLQVVYQAIRNYPDYMGLFPDTLGLVGFDVEGWTRMTTPAISAIITPAYQEGVRAMEELVDVLDGKKREGDVVFKNIVKWRETTL
;
A
#
# COMPACT_ATOMS: atom_id res chain seq x y z
N MET A 1 2.88 20.80 -6.48
CA MET A 1 2.95 19.41 -6.07
C MET A 1 4.31 18.85 -6.47
N GLY A 2 4.96 18.05 -5.64
CA GLY A 2 6.23 17.38 -5.93
C GLY A 2 6.11 15.89 -5.65
N ASN A 3 6.74 15.07 -6.48
CA ASN A 3 6.85 13.62 -6.25
C ASN A 3 8.32 13.30 -6.04
N SER A 4 8.66 12.85 -4.82
CA SER A 4 10.03 12.51 -4.42
C SER A 4 10.47 11.10 -4.82
N GLY A 5 9.55 10.26 -5.32
CA GLY A 5 9.85 8.86 -5.58
C GLY A 5 10.41 8.13 -4.35
N LEU A 6 9.97 8.50 -3.15
CA LEU A 6 10.46 8.03 -1.85
C LEU A 6 11.94 8.36 -1.57
N ALA A 7 12.57 9.23 -2.36
CA ALA A 7 13.94 9.69 -2.14
C ALA A 7 13.96 10.88 -1.18
N PHE A 8 14.52 10.70 0.01
CA PHE A 8 14.56 11.74 1.05
C PHE A 8 15.21 13.06 0.58
N GLN A 9 16.27 13.00 -0.22
CA GLN A 9 16.92 14.23 -0.71
C GLN A 9 15.99 15.02 -1.62
N GLN A 10 15.25 14.38 -2.50
CA GLN A 10 14.26 15.04 -3.34
C GLN A 10 13.10 15.61 -2.53
N GLU A 11 12.64 14.87 -1.51
CA GLU A 11 11.61 15.34 -0.58
C GLU A 11 12.06 16.66 0.10
N LYS A 12 13.29 16.68 0.60
CA LYS A 12 13.91 17.87 1.20
C LYS A 12 13.94 19.06 0.22
N ASP A 13 14.45 18.81 -0.98
CA ASP A 13 14.57 19.85 -2.02
C ASP A 13 13.19 20.44 -2.39
N TYR A 14 12.15 19.62 -2.47
CA TYR A 14 10.79 20.08 -2.70
C TYR A 14 10.26 20.92 -1.53
N VAL A 15 10.45 20.50 -0.29
CA VAL A 15 10.04 21.26 0.89
C VAL A 15 10.73 22.62 0.92
N GLU A 16 12.04 22.66 0.73
CA GLU A 16 12.80 23.91 0.71
C GLU A 16 12.34 24.86 -0.42
N ARG A 17 12.08 24.30 -1.60
CA ARG A 17 11.55 25.06 -2.74
C ARG A 17 10.16 25.64 -2.44
N MET A 18 9.25 24.85 -1.87
CA MET A 18 7.91 25.33 -1.53
C MET A 18 7.94 26.40 -0.45
N LEU A 19 8.83 26.28 0.55
CA LEU A 19 9.05 27.33 1.54
C LEU A 19 9.51 28.66 0.90
N LYS A 20 10.44 28.60 -0.05
CA LYS A 20 10.88 29.79 -0.80
C LYS A 20 9.76 30.44 -1.63
N LEU A 21 8.79 29.64 -2.08
CA LEU A 21 7.60 30.09 -2.79
C LEU A 21 6.47 30.56 -1.86
N GLY A 22 6.69 30.60 -0.56
CA GLY A 22 5.74 31.12 0.41
C GLY A 22 4.68 30.11 0.89
N ALA A 23 4.94 28.79 0.79
CA ALA A 23 4.00 27.81 1.31
C ALA A 23 3.70 28.06 2.80
N GLU A 24 2.42 28.04 3.16
CA GLU A 24 1.95 28.29 4.52
C GLU A 24 1.77 26.99 5.33
N GLY A 25 1.60 25.85 4.64
CA GLY A 25 1.48 24.53 5.22
C GLY A 25 1.70 23.43 4.20
N PHE A 26 1.71 22.18 4.65
CA PHE A 26 2.08 21.03 3.83
C PHE A 26 1.13 19.87 4.03
N ILE A 27 0.79 19.16 2.93
CA ILE A 27 0.24 17.80 2.95
C ILE A 27 1.35 16.91 2.42
N ILE A 28 1.76 15.90 3.21
CA ILE A 28 2.94 15.10 2.90
C ILE A 28 2.65 13.61 3.15
N GLN A 29 2.91 12.80 2.11
CA GLN A 29 3.15 11.38 2.27
C GLN A 29 4.66 11.21 2.50
N SER A 30 5.06 11.06 3.75
CA SER A 30 6.45 11.23 4.16
C SER A 30 7.30 10.00 3.91
N THR A 31 8.58 10.21 3.56
CA THR A 31 9.59 9.16 3.71
C THR A 31 9.85 8.88 5.20
N TYR A 32 10.47 7.73 5.50
CA TYR A 32 10.83 7.39 6.88
C TYR A 32 11.83 8.38 7.53
N ARG A 33 12.60 9.13 6.73
CA ARG A 33 13.56 10.15 7.18
C ARG A 33 12.96 11.54 7.35
N PHE A 34 11.71 11.72 6.99
CA PHE A 34 11.06 13.04 7.02
C PHE A 34 11.07 13.68 8.41
N GLY A 35 11.14 12.90 9.47
CA GLY A 35 11.31 13.40 10.84
C GLY A 35 12.43 14.44 11.00
N MET A 36 13.49 14.33 10.19
CA MET A 36 14.59 15.31 10.17
C MET A 36 14.15 16.70 9.65
N LEU A 37 13.14 16.76 8.80
CA LEU A 37 12.58 18.01 8.24
C LEU A 37 11.38 18.52 9.05
N ALA A 38 10.60 17.63 9.62
CA ALA A 38 9.37 17.94 10.33
C ALA A 38 9.64 18.92 11.51
N GLY A 39 10.69 18.69 12.28
CA GLY A 39 11.09 19.58 13.37
C GLY A 39 11.49 21.01 12.91
N ASP A 40 12.06 21.13 11.72
CA ASP A 40 12.38 22.44 11.15
C ASP A 40 11.15 23.17 10.63
N LEU A 41 10.17 22.45 10.09
CA LEU A 41 8.88 23.02 9.69
C LEU A 41 8.07 23.46 10.92
N GLU A 42 8.10 22.68 12.00
CA GLU A 42 7.46 23.03 13.27
C GLU A 42 8.05 24.32 13.87
N LYS A 43 9.39 24.45 13.92
CA LYS A 43 10.07 25.68 14.35
C LYS A 43 9.66 26.90 13.51
N LYS A 44 9.42 26.69 12.23
CA LYS A 44 8.94 27.74 11.29
C LYS A 44 7.42 27.95 11.39
N LYS A 45 6.72 27.28 12.30
CA LYS A 45 5.25 27.29 12.45
C LYS A 45 4.50 26.94 11.18
N LYS A 46 5.05 25.99 10.39
CA LYS A 46 4.43 25.49 9.17
C LYS A 46 3.69 24.20 9.51
N PRO A 47 2.35 24.19 9.50
CA PRO A 47 1.59 23.00 9.81
C PRO A 47 1.80 21.93 8.76
N ILE A 48 1.75 20.66 9.22
CA ILE A 48 1.85 19.46 8.40
C ILE A 48 0.62 18.60 8.63
N VAL A 49 -0.01 18.17 7.55
CA VAL A 49 -0.96 17.07 7.53
C VAL A 49 -0.29 15.90 6.83
N TYR A 50 -0.15 14.79 7.53
CA TYR A 50 0.38 13.56 6.95
C TYR A 50 -0.73 12.83 6.21
N LEU A 51 -0.41 12.32 5.02
CA LEU A 51 -1.31 11.52 4.21
C LEU A 51 -0.70 10.13 4.02
N ASP A 52 -1.42 9.08 4.40
CA ASP A 52 -1.02 7.67 4.34
C ASP A 52 0.25 7.30 5.12
N ALA A 53 1.27 8.13 5.10
CA ALA A 53 2.54 7.86 5.74
C ALA A 53 3.00 9.00 6.63
N LYS A 54 3.43 8.69 7.85
CA LYS A 54 4.03 9.65 8.78
C LYS A 54 5.27 9.06 9.44
N PRO A 55 6.22 9.90 9.89
CA PRO A 55 7.33 9.45 10.72
C PRO A 55 6.82 8.95 12.09
N TYR A 56 7.50 7.96 12.65
CA TYR A 56 7.06 7.23 13.86
C TYR A 56 6.83 8.13 15.07
N ASP A 57 7.68 9.14 15.30
CA ASP A 57 7.72 9.95 16.51
C ASP A 57 7.07 11.33 16.38
N PHE A 58 6.40 11.62 15.24
CA PHE A 58 5.84 12.94 15.02
C PHE A 58 4.35 13.00 15.33
N LYS A 59 4.02 13.97 16.20
CA LYS A 59 2.65 14.40 16.45
C LYS A 59 2.23 15.35 15.33
N GLY A 60 1.15 15.06 14.66
CA GLY A 60 0.60 15.89 13.59
C GLY A 60 -0.73 15.31 13.17
N ARG A 61 -1.49 16.08 12.38
CA ARG A 61 -2.72 15.56 11.80
C ARG A 61 -2.38 14.49 10.78
N TYR A 62 -3.11 13.41 10.81
CA TYR A 62 -2.88 12.26 9.98
C TYR A 62 -4.18 11.77 9.37
N VAL A 63 -4.18 11.67 8.06
CA VAL A 63 -5.27 11.10 7.27
C VAL A 63 -4.75 9.84 6.62
N LYS A 64 -5.41 8.72 6.86
CA LYS A 64 -4.98 7.41 6.35
C LYS A 64 -6.14 6.47 6.12
N SER A 65 -5.90 5.34 5.48
CA SER A 65 -6.78 4.18 5.46
C SER A 65 -6.45 3.18 6.56
N ASN A 66 -7.42 2.27 6.84
CA ASN A 66 -7.28 1.17 7.79
C ASN A 66 -6.55 -0.03 7.15
N ASN A 67 -5.34 0.19 6.66
CA ASN A 67 -4.61 -0.80 5.87
C ASN A 67 -4.36 -2.10 6.62
N TYR A 68 -3.84 -2.02 7.85
CA TYR A 68 -3.59 -3.19 8.70
C TYR A 68 -4.85 -4.05 8.86
N ASP A 69 -5.95 -3.47 9.34
CA ASP A 69 -7.18 -4.21 9.60
C ASP A 69 -7.76 -4.83 8.32
N CYS A 70 -7.70 -4.07 7.21
CA CYS A 70 -8.22 -4.53 5.94
C CYS A 70 -7.42 -5.71 5.40
N VAL A 71 -6.08 -5.63 5.42
CA VAL A 71 -5.22 -6.73 4.97
C VAL A 71 -5.39 -7.96 5.85
N TYR A 72 -5.40 -7.78 7.18
CA TYR A 72 -5.65 -8.87 8.12
C TYR A 72 -6.97 -9.60 7.79
N GLN A 73 -8.05 -8.87 7.56
CA GLN A 73 -9.34 -9.45 7.19
C GLN A 73 -9.28 -10.17 5.84
N VAL A 74 -8.64 -9.57 4.82
CA VAL A 74 -8.51 -10.18 3.48
C VAL A 74 -7.76 -11.51 3.55
N ILE A 75 -6.64 -11.56 4.24
CA ILE A 75 -5.86 -12.80 4.39
C ILE A 75 -6.65 -13.85 5.17
N THR A 76 -7.30 -13.45 6.28
CA THR A 76 -8.17 -14.34 7.05
C THR A 76 -9.30 -14.94 6.20
N GLU A 77 -9.95 -14.14 5.34
CA GLU A 77 -10.98 -14.64 4.43
C GLU A 77 -10.41 -15.58 3.35
N CYS A 78 -9.21 -15.32 2.84
CA CYS A 78 -8.55 -16.24 1.92
C CYS A 78 -8.20 -17.58 2.59
N ILE A 79 -7.77 -17.58 3.84
CA ILE A 79 -7.56 -18.81 4.62
C ILE A 79 -8.88 -19.62 4.72
N LYS A 80 -10.00 -18.97 5.02
CA LYS A 80 -11.33 -19.61 5.07
C LYS A 80 -11.78 -20.15 3.71
N LYS A 81 -11.35 -19.54 2.61
CA LYS A 81 -11.59 -20.00 1.22
C LYS A 81 -10.70 -21.19 0.82
N GLY A 82 -9.89 -21.69 1.74
CA GLY A 82 -9.06 -22.86 1.54
C GLY A 82 -7.72 -22.63 0.87
N TYR A 83 -7.23 -21.37 0.83
CA TYR A 83 -5.84 -21.14 0.45
C TYR A 83 -4.90 -21.71 1.50
N GLU A 84 -3.89 -22.45 1.07
CA GLU A 84 -2.96 -23.20 1.91
C GLU A 84 -1.58 -22.56 1.96
N ASP A 85 -1.11 -22.07 0.83
CA ASP A 85 0.16 -21.37 0.68
C ASP A 85 -0.07 -19.88 0.42
N PHE A 86 0.85 -19.07 0.93
CA PHE A 86 0.74 -17.62 0.88
C PHE A 86 2.06 -17.01 0.47
N LEU A 87 2.03 -16.17 -0.57
CA LEU A 87 3.18 -15.38 -1.03
C LEU A 87 2.81 -13.90 -1.04
N MET A 88 3.44 -13.12 -0.18
CA MET A 88 3.35 -11.66 -0.26
C MET A 88 4.42 -11.12 -1.21
N ILE A 89 4.01 -10.20 -2.07
CA ILE A 89 4.92 -9.44 -2.94
C ILE A 89 4.81 -7.96 -2.59
N SER A 90 5.97 -7.32 -2.37
CA SER A 90 6.08 -5.90 -1.99
C SER A 90 7.28 -5.25 -2.67
N ASP A 91 7.35 -3.92 -2.64
CA ASP A 91 8.44 -3.08 -3.17
C ASP A 91 9.60 -2.85 -2.20
N GLY A 92 9.61 -3.53 -1.07
CA GLY A 92 10.68 -3.49 -0.08
C GLY A 92 10.19 -3.55 1.35
N GLU A 93 11.11 -3.71 2.29
CA GLU A 93 10.78 -3.57 3.70
C GLU A 93 10.26 -2.17 3.94
N ALA A 94 9.16 -2.11 4.64
CA ALA A 94 8.33 -0.94 4.88
C ALA A 94 9.15 0.30 5.29
N ALA A 95 9.69 1.00 4.29
CA ALA A 95 10.35 2.29 4.48
C ALA A 95 9.34 3.39 4.88
N ILE A 96 8.04 3.10 4.80
CA ILE A 96 6.95 3.99 5.15
C ILE A 96 5.88 3.22 5.93
N SER A 97 5.10 3.93 6.75
CA SER A 97 4.10 3.34 7.64
C SER A 97 3.03 2.50 6.92
N VAL A 98 2.65 2.86 5.70
CA VAL A 98 1.68 2.09 4.87
C VAL A 98 2.21 0.70 4.55
N GLY A 99 3.45 0.61 4.06
CA GLY A 99 4.07 -0.68 3.75
C GLY A 99 4.23 -1.55 5.00
N PHE A 100 4.53 -0.93 6.16
CA PHE A 100 4.57 -1.63 7.43
C PHE A 100 3.20 -2.19 7.82
N GLU A 101 2.13 -1.38 7.75
CA GLU A 101 0.76 -1.82 8.07
C GLU A 101 0.30 -2.96 7.16
N ASN A 102 0.57 -2.87 5.85
CA ASN A 102 0.24 -3.90 4.86
C ASN A 102 0.97 -5.22 5.14
N THR A 103 2.25 -5.13 5.48
CA THR A 103 3.08 -6.31 5.80
C THR A 103 2.66 -6.93 7.13
N GLN A 104 2.40 -6.10 8.16
CA GLN A 104 2.05 -6.59 9.48
C GLN A 104 0.67 -7.25 9.48
N GLY A 105 -0.33 -6.66 8.80
CA GLY A 105 -1.65 -7.28 8.65
C GLY A 105 -1.59 -8.68 8.00
N TYR A 106 -0.74 -8.84 6.98
CA TYR A 106 -0.50 -10.15 6.36
C TYR A 106 0.14 -11.15 7.35
N LYS A 107 1.22 -10.74 8.01
CA LYS A 107 1.97 -11.62 8.93
C LYS A 107 1.12 -12.06 10.12
N ASP A 108 0.40 -11.14 10.75
CA ASP A 108 -0.41 -11.42 11.93
C ASP A 108 -1.60 -12.32 11.59
N ALA A 109 -2.25 -12.13 10.44
CA ALA A 109 -3.34 -13.00 10.00
C ALA A 109 -2.89 -14.44 9.78
N LEU A 110 -1.69 -14.65 9.23
CA LEU A 110 -1.11 -15.99 9.07
C LEU A 110 -0.68 -16.60 10.42
N GLN A 111 -0.04 -15.80 11.27
CA GLN A 111 0.40 -16.23 12.60
C GLN A 111 -0.78 -16.71 13.46
N ASP A 112 -1.87 -15.92 13.49
CA ASP A 112 -3.08 -16.27 14.26
C ASP A 112 -3.77 -17.52 13.74
N ALA A 113 -3.61 -17.82 12.45
CA ALA A 113 -4.11 -19.04 11.83
C ALA A 113 -3.12 -20.22 11.89
N CYS A 114 -1.97 -20.06 12.55
CA CYS A 114 -0.87 -21.04 12.57
C CYS A 114 -0.46 -21.46 11.15
N ARG A 115 -0.31 -20.51 10.24
CA ARG A 115 0.14 -20.68 8.85
C ARG A 115 1.45 -19.97 8.62
N ASP A 116 2.25 -20.53 7.72
CA ASP A 116 3.45 -19.87 7.20
C ASP A 116 3.16 -19.16 5.88
N GLY A 117 3.94 -18.12 5.57
CA GLY A 117 3.82 -17.42 4.31
C GLY A 117 5.16 -16.82 3.88
N GLY A 118 5.41 -16.89 2.56
CA GLY A 118 6.58 -16.29 1.94
C GLY A 118 6.43 -14.78 1.77
N THR A 119 7.58 -14.11 1.70
CA THR A 119 7.66 -12.70 1.31
C THR A 119 8.71 -12.55 0.23
N GLN A 120 8.37 -11.82 -0.83
CA GLN A 120 9.28 -11.49 -1.90
C GLN A 120 9.26 -9.97 -2.17
N TYR A 121 10.44 -9.37 -2.17
CA TYR A 121 10.59 -7.97 -2.52
C TYR A 121 10.97 -7.82 -3.98
N LEU A 122 10.28 -6.93 -4.68
CA LEU A 122 10.57 -6.56 -6.06
C LEU A 122 11.14 -5.16 -6.12
N GLN A 123 12.17 -4.98 -6.90
CA GLN A 123 12.74 -3.66 -7.17
C GLN A 123 11.89 -2.90 -8.20
N ASP A 124 11.94 -1.57 -8.15
CA ASP A 124 11.31 -0.74 -9.17
C ASP A 124 11.87 -1.06 -10.56
N GLY A 125 10.97 -1.10 -11.54
CA GLY A 125 11.32 -1.37 -12.92
C GLY A 125 11.60 -2.85 -13.24
N VAL A 126 11.35 -3.79 -12.30
CA VAL A 126 11.44 -5.22 -12.57
C VAL A 126 10.53 -5.62 -13.74
N LYS A 127 11.03 -6.47 -14.62
CA LYS A 127 10.26 -6.93 -15.79
C LYS A 127 9.42 -8.16 -15.46
N SER A 128 8.26 -8.30 -16.10
CA SER A 128 7.34 -9.43 -15.89
C SER A 128 8.00 -10.80 -16.13
N ALA A 129 8.97 -10.91 -17.04
CA ALA A 129 9.72 -12.15 -17.25
C ALA A 129 10.56 -12.57 -16.04
N GLN A 130 11.14 -11.62 -15.31
CA GLN A 130 11.90 -11.90 -14.08
C GLN A 130 10.95 -12.31 -12.95
N VAL A 131 9.81 -11.61 -12.84
CA VAL A 131 8.76 -11.97 -11.87
C VAL A 131 8.20 -13.37 -12.17
N TYR A 132 7.98 -13.71 -13.45
CA TYR A 132 7.55 -15.05 -13.85
C TYR A 132 8.55 -16.14 -13.42
N GLY A 133 9.85 -15.91 -13.63
CA GLY A 133 10.90 -16.83 -13.15
C GLY A 133 10.82 -17.04 -11.64
N MET A 134 10.72 -15.95 -10.88
CA MET A 134 10.58 -15.98 -9.41
C MET A 134 9.30 -16.73 -8.99
N LEU A 135 8.17 -16.48 -9.62
CA LEU A 135 6.92 -17.16 -9.29
C LEU A 135 7.03 -18.67 -9.54
N LYS A 136 7.68 -19.10 -10.61
CA LYS A 136 7.90 -20.53 -10.88
C LYS A 136 8.74 -21.24 -9.80
N GLU A 137 9.60 -20.52 -9.12
CA GLU A 137 10.43 -21.06 -8.03
C GLU A 137 9.70 -21.06 -6.68
N LYS A 138 8.78 -20.10 -6.47
CA LYS A 138 8.15 -19.83 -5.18
C LYS A 138 6.74 -20.36 -5.03
N VAL A 139 6.03 -20.57 -6.13
CA VAL A 139 4.62 -20.98 -6.15
C VAL A 139 4.52 -22.44 -6.51
N ASP A 140 4.00 -23.25 -5.59
CA ASP A 140 3.66 -24.65 -5.85
C ASP A 140 2.20 -24.75 -6.33
N LEU A 141 2.02 -24.96 -7.64
CA LEU A 141 0.69 -25.09 -8.24
C LEU A 141 -0.04 -26.42 -7.88
N SER A 142 0.60 -27.33 -7.14
CA SER A 142 -0.09 -28.50 -6.58
C SER A 142 -0.90 -28.15 -5.32
N ARG A 143 -0.71 -26.98 -4.76
CA ARG A 143 -1.40 -26.45 -3.59
C ARG A 143 -2.13 -25.17 -3.92
N LYS A 144 -3.25 -24.91 -3.26
CA LYS A 144 -4.01 -23.68 -3.47
C LYS A 144 -3.26 -22.48 -2.87
N THR A 145 -2.59 -21.70 -3.71
CA THR A 145 -1.68 -20.62 -3.33
C THR A 145 -2.32 -19.25 -3.52
N LEU A 146 -2.24 -18.40 -2.51
CA LEU A 146 -2.59 -16.97 -2.62
C LEU A 146 -1.34 -16.13 -2.87
N ILE A 147 -1.36 -15.33 -3.93
CA ILE A 147 -0.42 -14.21 -4.11
C ILE A 147 -1.11 -12.93 -3.63
N TYR A 148 -0.59 -12.34 -2.56
CA TYR A 148 -0.99 -11.04 -2.06
C TYR A 148 0.04 -9.99 -2.47
N VAL A 149 -0.38 -8.96 -3.20
CA VAL A 149 0.50 -7.87 -3.63
C VAL A 149 0.25 -6.64 -2.78
N ALA A 150 1.19 -6.36 -1.87
CA ALA A 150 1.07 -5.31 -0.87
C ALA A 150 1.27 -3.89 -1.43
N SER A 151 1.86 -3.77 -2.62
CA SER A 151 2.16 -2.50 -3.28
C SER A 151 1.39 -2.35 -4.59
N PRO A 152 0.60 -1.26 -4.78
CA PRO A 152 -0.17 -1.04 -6.01
C PRO A 152 0.68 -1.06 -7.28
N GLY A 153 1.89 -0.50 -7.21
CA GLY A 153 2.82 -0.43 -8.34
C GLY A 153 3.31 -1.80 -8.83
N GLN A 154 3.30 -2.81 -7.96
CA GLN A 154 3.77 -4.16 -8.30
C GLN A 154 2.65 -5.07 -8.84
N LEU A 155 1.38 -4.76 -8.58
CA LEU A 155 0.27 -5.64 -8.95
C LEU A 155 0.18 -5.86 -10.47
N GLN A 156 0.46 -4.82 -11.26
CA GLN A 156 0.39 -4.92 -12.71
C GLN A 156 1.48 -5.85 -13.27
N VAL A 157 2.72 -5.72 -12.81
CA VAL A 157 3.83 -6.57 -13.28
C VAL A 157 3.67 -8.01 -12.82
N VAL A 158 3.12 -8.24 -11.63
CA VAL A 158 2.80 -9.58 -11.12
C VAL A 158 1.70 -10.23 -11.97
N TYR A 159 0.63 -9.51 -12.27
CA TYR A 159 -0.42 -10.02 -13.14
C TYR A 159 0.10 -10.33 -14.54
N GLN A 160 0.93 -9.45 -15.13
CA GLN A 160 1.57 -9.72 -16.42
C GLN A 160 2.46 -10.96 -16.38
N ALA A 161 3.15 -11.20 -15.27
CA ALA A 161 3.96 -12.40 -15.08
C ALA A 161 3.10 -13.67 -15.04
N ILE A 162 1.99 -13.65 -14.29
CA ILE A 162 1.06 -14.79 -14.18
C ILE A 162 0.49 -15.16 -15.56
N ARG A 163 0.22 -14.19 -16.43
CA ARG A 163 -0.26 -14.43 -17.79
C ARG A 163 0.71 -15.23 -18.67
N ASN A 164 1.96 -15.42 -18.28
CA ASN A 164 2.91 -16.28 -18.98
C ASN A 164 2.79 -17.77 -18.60
N TYR A 165 1.99 -18.12 -17.57
CA TYR A 165 1.70 -19.52 -17.31
C TYR A 165 0.81 -20.11 -18.42
N PRO A 166 1.07 -21.36 -18.84
CA PRO A 166 0.11 -22.08 -19.66
C PRO A 166 -1.24 -22.15 -18.97
N ASP A 167 -2.31 -21.88 -19.72
CA ASP A 167 -3.68 -21.89 -19.18
C ASP A 167 -3.86 -21.06 -17.89
N TYR A 168 -3.25 -19.89 -17.82
CA TYR A 168 -3.28 -19.03 -16.63
C TYR A 168 -4.71 -18.72 -16.15
N MET A 169 -5.67 -18.68 -17.07
CA MET A 169 -7.08 -18.43 -16.71
C MET A 169 -7.69 -19.59 -15.91
N GLY A 170 -7.33 -20.82 -16.24
CA GLY A 170 -7.78 -22.01 -15.53
C GLY A 170 -7.12 -22.23 -14.16
N LEU A 171 -6.09 -21.43 -13.82
CA LEU A 171 -5.51 -21.47 -12.47
C LEU A 171 -6.41 -20.82 -11.42
N PHE A 172 -7.23 -19.85 -11.83
CA PHE A 172 -8.06 -19.06 -10.90
C PHE A 172 -9.48 -19.62 -10.76
N PRO A 173 -10.05 -19.56 -9.55
CA PRO A 173 -9.44 -19.29 -8.24
C PRO A 173 -8.96 -20.58 -7.53
N ASP A 174 -9.06 -21.73 -8.20
CA ASP A 174 -8.96 -23.04 -7.54
C ASP A 174 -7.53 -23.43 -7.18
N THR A 175 -6.55 -23.04 -8.00
CA THR A 175 -5.14 -23.34 -7.78
C THR A 175 -4.39 -22.08 -7.32
N LEU A 176 -4.68 -20.96 -7.94
CA LEU A 176 -4.00 -19.69 -7.71
C LEU A 176 -5.00 -18.59 -7.36
N GLY A 177 -4.73 -17.83 -6.31
CA GLY A 177 -5.43 -16.60 -6.00
C GLY A 177 -4.53 -15.39 -6.21
N LEU A 178 -5.12 -14.28 -6.62
CA LEU A 178 -4.43 -13.00 -6.70
C LEU A 178 -5.28 -11.89 -6.09
N VAL A 179 -4.72 -11.19 -5.12
CA VAL A 179 -5.32 -10.00 -4.51
C VAL A 179 -4.26 -8.94 -4.26
N GLY A 180 -4.61 -7.68 -4.43
CA GLY A 180 -3.69 -6.57 -4.16
C GLY A 180 -4.40 -5.23 -4.08
N PHE A 181 -3.64 -4.17 -3.87
CA PHE A 181 -4.17 -2.82 -3.84
C PHE A 181 -4.41 -2.28 -5.26
N ASP A 182 -5.54 -1.59 -5.45
CA ASP A 182 -5.89 -0.91 -6.69
C ASP A 182 -6.38 0.51 -6.40
N VAL A 183 -5.72 1.49 -6.98
CA VAL A 183 -6.04 2.92 -6.83
C VAL A 183 -6.85 3.42 -8.05
N GLU A 184 -6.58 2.88 -9.23
CA GLU A 184 -7.11 3.39 -10.51
C GLU A 184 -8.30 2.59 -11.06
N GLY A 185 -8.63 1.45 -10.45
CA GLY A 185 -9.77 0.62 -10.83
C GLY A 185 -9.53 -0.26 -12.08
N TRP A 186 -8.28 -0.42 -12.54
CA TRP A 186 -7.94 -1.24 -13.71
C TRP A 186 -8.13 -2.75 -13.46
N THR A 187 -8.06 -3.20 -12.22
CA THR A 187 -8.19 -4.61 -11.82
C THR A 187 -9.53 -5.23 -12.22
N ARG A 188 -10.58 -4.41 -12.39
CA ARG A 188 -11.89 -4.86 -12.89
C ARG A 188 -11.95 -5.10 -14.40
N MET A 189 -10.96 -4.60 -15.14
CA MET A 189 -10.88 -4.69 -16.60
C MET A 189 -9.99 -5.85 -17.08
N THR A 190 -9.41 -6.59 -16.15
CA THR A 190 -8.61 -7.78 -16.48
C THR A 190 -9.50 -9.01 -16.69
N THR A 191 -8.94 -10.04 -17.32
CA THR A 191 -9.58 -11.34 -17.48
C THR A 191 -8.59 -12.44 -17.06
N PRO A 192 -8.85 -13.15 -15.94
CA PRO A 192 -9.94 -12.94 -14.97
C PRO A 192 -9.82 -11.60 -14.23
N ALA A 193 -10.95 -11.07 -13.74
CA ALA A 193 -10.97 -9.83 -12.97
C ALA A 193 -10.30 -10.03 -11.61
N ILE A 194 -9.36 -9.13 -11.25
CA ILE A 194 -8.53 -9.26 -10.07
C ILE A 194 -9.28 -8.76 -8.82
N SER A 195 -9.28 -9.55 -7.75
CA SER A 195 -9.74 -9.13 -6.44
C SER A 195 -8.83 -8.03 -5.88
N ALA A 196 -9.43 -6.98 -5.33
CA ALA A 196 -8.65 -5.81 -4.96
C ALA A 196 -9.11 -5.13 -3.67
N ILE A 197 -8.15 -4.55 -2.97
CA ILE A 197 -8.35 -3.60 -1.88
C ILE A 197 -8.34 -2.21 -2.51
N ILE A 198 -9.46 -1.50 -2.43
CA ILE A 198 -9.63 -0.17 -3.01
C ILE A 198 -9.46 0.87 -1.91
N THR A 199 -8.44 1.69 -2.03
CA THR A 199 -8.21 2.83 -1.14
C THR A 199 -9.05 4.02 -1.57
N PRO A 200 -9.75 4.72 -0.65
CA PRO A 200 -10.55 5.91 -0.97
C PRO A 200 -9.68 7.16 -1.13
N ALA A 201 -8.66 7.10 -1.99
CA ALA A 201 -7.61 8.11 -2.14
C ALA A 201 -8.14 9.53 -2.43
N TYR A 202 -9.25 9.64 -3.18
CA TYR A 202 -9.88 10.95 -3.43
C TYR A 202 -10.41 11.57 -2.14
N GLN A 203 -11.13 10.80 -1.33
CA GLN A 203 -11.70 11.25 -0.06
C GLN A 203 -10.60 11.59 0.95
N GLU A 204 -9.52 10.81 0.98
CA GLU A 204 -8.34 11.09 1.81
C GLU A 204 -7.69 12.40 1.41
N GLY A 205 -7.50 12.65 0.12
CA GLY A 205 -6.93 13.90 -0.39
C GLY A 205 -7.80 15.12 -0.06
N VAL A 206 -9.12 15.03 -0.25
CA VAL A 206 -10.07 16.08 0.14
C VAL A 206 -9.97 16.35 1.64
N ARG A 207 -9.99 15.28 2.45
CA ARG A 207 -9.93 15.41 3.90
C ARG A 207 -8.60 15.99 4.38
N ALA A 208 -7.49 15.60 3.79
CA ALA A 208 -6.19 16.16 4.14
C ALA A 208 -6.13 17.68 3.87
N MET A 209 -6.74 18.14 2.78
CA MET A 209 -6.84 19.58 2.49
C MET A 209 -7.73 20.30 3.51
N GLU A 210 -8.90 19.75 3.86
CA GLU A 210 -9.76 20.31 4.91
C GLU A 210 -9.03 20.41 6.24
N GLU A 211 -8.30 19.36 6.64
CA GLU A 211 -7.49 19.36 7.85
C GLU A 211 -6.41 20.44 7.83
N LEU A 212 -5.75 20.65 6.68
CA LEU A 212 -4.74 21.71 6.55
C LEU A 212 -5.35 23.10 6.67
N VAL A 213 -6.47 23.36 5.99
CA VAL A 213 -7.19 24.65 6.09
C VAL A 213 -7.63 24.89 7.53
N ASP A 214 -8.21 23.89 8.21
CA ASP A 214 -8.64 24.02 9.59
C ASP A 214 -7.48 24.36 10.54
N VAL A 215 -6.28 23.81 10.30
CA VAL A 215 -5.09 24.18 11.10
C VAL A 215 -4.67 25.61 10.81
N LEU A 216 -4.66 26.04 9.57
CA LEU A 216 -4.31 27.42 9.18
C LEU A 216 -5.29 28.45 9.77
N ASP A 217 -6.58 28.09 9.87
CA ASP A 217 -7.63 28.89 10.51
C ASP A 217 -7.58 28.84 12.06
N GLY A 218 -6.60 28.13 12.64
CA GLY A 218 -6.45 28.02 14.10
C GLY A 218 -7.45 27.07 14.78
N LYS A 219 -8.20 26.28 14.04
CA LYS A 219 -9.15 25.31 14.58
C LYS A 219 -8.40 24.12 15.19
N LYS A 220 -8.77 23.75 16.40
CA LYS A 220 -8.25 22.57 17.06
C LYS A 220 -9.10 21.36 16.70
N ARG A 221 -8.50 20.32 16.13
CA ARG A 221 -9.09 18.99 16.04
C ARG A 221 -8.08 17.99 16.61
N GLU A 222 -8.56 16.97 17.27
CA GLU A 222 -7.74 15.92 17.87
C GLU A 222 -8.00 14.59 17.14
N GLY A 223 -6.94 13.81 17.00
CA GLY A 223 -6.97 12.46 16.49
C GLY A 223 -6.70 12.31 14.99
N ASP A 224 -6.40 11.07 14.63
CA ASP A 224 -6.17 10.66 13.25
C ASP A 224 -7.53 10.47 12.54
N VAL A 225 -7.58 10.78 11.25
CA VAL A 225 -8.73 10.48 10.38
C VAL A 225 -8.45 9.18 9.65
N VAL A 226 -9.25 8.17 9.93
CA VAL A 226 -9.07 6.84 9.35
C VAL A 226 -10.24 6.49 8.44
N PHE A 227 -9.96 6.31 7.15
CA PHE A 227 -10.90 5.82 6.17
C PHE A 227 -10.91 4.29 6.12
N LYS A 228 -12.01 3.71 5.67
CA LYS A 228 -12.11 2.27 5.44
C LYS A 228 -11.80 1.94 3.99
N ASN A 229 -10.86 1.03 3.79
CA ASN A 229 -10.65 0.40 2.48
C ASN A 229 -11.86 -0.46 2.10
N ILE A 230 -12.12 -0.61 0.81
CA ILE A 230 -13.20 -1.42 0.26
C ILE A 230 -12.60 -2.64 -0.41
N VAL A 231 -12.95 -3.84 0.07
CA VAL A 231 -12.52 -5.09 -0.59
C VAL A 231 -13.53 -5.44 -1.69
N LYS A 232 -13.03 -5.64 -2.90
CA LYS A 232 -13.78 -6.13 -4.05
C LYS A 232 -13.30 -7.54 -4.40
N TRP A 233 -14.04 -8.52 -3.96
CA TRP A 233 -13.84 -9.91 -4.35
C TRP A 233 -14.26 -10.11 -5.79
N ARG A 234 -13.42 -10.78 -6.58
CA ARG A 234 -13.63 -11.03 -8.01
C ARG A 234 -13.09 -12.40 -8.39
N GLU A 235 -13.06 -12.69 -9.69
CA GLU A 235 -12.75 -14.02 -10.27
C GLU A 235 -11.43 -14.62 -9.79
N THR A 236 -10.45 -13.81 -9.43
CA THR A 236 -9.15 -14.34 -8.99
C THR A 236 -9.13 -14.87 -7.55
N THR A 237 -10.22 -14.72 -6.76
CA THR A 237 -10.32 -15.27 -5.38
C THR A 237 -11.75 -15.63 -4.97
N LEU A 238 -12.72 -15.62 -5.88
CA LEU A 238 -14.12 -15.99 -5.57
C LEU A 238 -14.29 -17.47 -5.35
#